data_41ef82284980729f11807f95e16b53b1
#
_entry.id   41ef82284980729f11807f95e16b53b1
#
_cell.length_a   1.000
_cell.length_b   1.000
_cell.length_c   1.000
_cell.angle_alpha   90.00
_cell.angle_beta   90.00
_cell.angle_gamma   90.00
#
_symmetry.space_group_name_H-M   'P 1'
#
loop_
_entity.id
_entity.type
_entity.pdbx_description
1 polymer ?
#
loop_
_entity_poly.entity_id
_entity_poly.type
_entity_poly.pdbx_seq_one_letter_code
_entity_poly.pdbx_strand_id
1 'polypeptide(L)'
;MGYIESQLLPNERIVARTARNKIVLVFPMLLVALFAAAGLVALISHQAVGLVFVLLLIAAAIGGIAWMVYRSADFAVTTSRLILKQGLISRRTLELQLNKVEAVNVDQSLFGRILGYGTLQVGGTGGTKEVFSIVNHPDAFRTAVQAQINAIYAPAAFQQPSIDSPQQPARAERQCPYCAETILAAAKICRFCNRDVSAAAV
;
A
#
# COMPACT_ATOMS: atom_id res chain seq x y z
N MET A 1 -15.13 -17.32 0.25
CA MET A 1 -14.97 -16.06 0.97
C MET A 1 -13.53 -15.96 1.44
N GLY A 2 -12.84 -14.87 1.13
CA GLY A 2 -11.46 -14.70 1.56
C GLY A 2 -11.38 -14.39 3.06
N TYR A 3 -10.29 -14.77 3.71
CA TYR A 3 -10.05 -14.48 5.13
C TYR A 3 -10.18 -12.99 5.45
N ILE A 4 -9.71 -12.12 4.55
CA ILE A 4 -9.74 -10.67 4.74
C ILE A 4 -11.19 -10.16 4.79
N GLU A 5 -12.08 -10.72 3.96
CA GLU A 5 -13.49 -10.32 3.92
C GLU A 5 -14.23 -10.64 5.23
N SER A 6 -13.85 -11.72 5.92
CA SER A 6 -14.46 -12.10 7.22
C SER A 6 -13.96 -11.25 8.39
N GLN A 7 -12.90 -10.48 8.22
CA GLN A 7 -12.28 -9.65 9.26
C GLN A 7 -12.56 -8.15 9.09
N LEU A 8 -13.32 -7.76 8.05
CA LEU A 8 -13.64 -6.34 7.81
C LEU A 8 -14.56 -5.80 8.92
N LEU A 9 -14.23 -4.61 9.38
CA LEU A 9 -15.09 -3.86 10.31
C LEU A 9 -16.28 -3.22 9.56
N PRO A 10 -17.38 -2.90 10.26
CA PRO A 10 -18.47 -2.12 9.68
C PRO A 10 -17.93 -0.82 9.08
N ASN A 11 -18.27 -0.53 7.82
CA ASN A 11 -17.80 0.61 7.03
C ASN A 11 -16.33 0.56 6.53
N GLU A 12 -15.62 -0.55 6.76
CA GLU A 12 -14.28 -0.75 6.21
C GLU A 12 -14.36 -1.32 4.78
N ARG A 13 -13.61 -0.73 3.84
CA ARG A 13 -13.56 -1.17 2.44
C ARG A 13 -12.13 -1.53 2.06
N ILE A 14 -11.99 -2.57 1.25
CA ILE A 14 -10.71 -2.93 0.66
C ILE A 14 -10.42 -1.93 -0.48
N VAL A 15 -9.31 -1.20 -0.36
CA VAL A 15 -8.84 -0.24 -1.36
C VAL A 15 -7.96 -0.93 -2.40
N ALA A 16 -7.04 -1.78 -1.94
CA ALA A 16 -6.18 -2.57 -2.81
C ALA A 16 -5.94 -3.94 -2.22
N ARG A 17 -5.82 -4.94 -3.09
CA ARG A 17 -5.51 -6.32 -2.72
C ARG A 17 -4.41 -6.84 -3.62
N THR A 18 -3.45 -7.55 -3.04
CA THR A 18 -2.45 -8.31 -3.77
C THR A 18 -2.22 -9.65 -3.10
N ALA A 19 -1.58 -10.56 -3.81
CA ALA A 19 -1.31 -11.92 -3.36
C ALA A 19 0.13 -12.30 -3.71
N ARG A 20 0.51 -13.51 -3.38
CA ARG A 20 1.80 -14.08 -3.80
C ARG A 20 1.87 -14.19 -5.33
N ASN A 21 3.01 -13.87 -5.92
CA ASN A 21 3.21 -14.00 -7.37
C ASN A 21 3.28 -15.48 -7.79
N LYS A 22 2.73 -15.79 -8.97
CA LYS A 22 2.70 -17.15 -9.53
C LYS A 22 4.09 -17.74 -9.79
N ILE A 23 5.14 -16.93 -9.80
CA ILE A 23 6.52 -17.37 -9.98
C ILE A 23 6.93 -18.44 -8.95
N VAL A 24 6.30 -18.43 -7.76
CA VAL A 24 6.55 -19.44 -6.73
C VAL A 24 6.18 -20.86 -7.19
N LEU A 25 5.31 -20.98 -8.18
CA LEU A 25 4.89 -22.26 -8.73
C LEU A 25 5.84 -22.78 -9.81
N VAL A 26 6.71 -21.95 -10.39
CA VAL A 26 7.56 -22.35 -11.54
C VAL A 26 8.47 -23.49 -11.17
N PHE A 27 9.24 -23.37 -10.07
CA PHE A 27 10.15 -24.42 -9.65
C PHE A 27 9.44 -25.76 -9.31
N PRO A 28 8.41 -25.80 -8.46
CA PRO A 28 7.69 -27.03 -8.19
C PRO A 28 6.99 -27.60 -9.43
N MET A 29 6.48 -26.77 -10.35
CA MET A 29 5.91 -27.25 -11.60
C MET A 29 6.93 -27.88 -12.53
N LEU A 30 8.17 -27.39 -12.57
CA LEU A 30 9.26 -28.05 -13.29
C LEU A 30 9.58 -29.42 -12.68
N LEU A 31 9.58 -29.57 -11.36
CA LEU A 31 9.75 -30.86 -10.70
C LEU A 31 8.60 -31.80 -11.01
N VAL A 32 7.37 -31.34 -10.98
CA VAL A 32 6.19 -32.14 -11.37
C VAL A 32 6.33 -32.63 -12.80
N ALA A 33 6.73 -31.77 -13.75
CA ALA A 33 6.94 -32.14 -15.14
C ALA A 33 8.07 -33.17 -15.29
N LEU A 34 9.17 -33.02 -14.53
CA LEU A 34 10.28 -33.96 -14.53
C LEU A 34 9.85 -35.35 -14.03
N PHE A 35 9.14 -35.42 -12.89
CA PHE A 35 8.66 -36.71 -12.37
C PHE A 35 7.60 -37.35 -13.26
N ALA A 36 6.72 -36.54 -13.87
CA ALA A 36 5.75 -37.06 -14.84
C ALA A 36 6.43 -37.62 -16.10
N ALA A 37 7.45 -36.93 -16.62
CA ALA A 37 8.23 -37.39 -17.75
C ALA A 37 8.99 -38.69 -17.41
N ALA A 38 9.62 -38.78 -16.24
CA ALA A 38 10.28 -40.00 -15.75
C ALA A 38 9.28 -41.15 -15.61
N GLY A 39 8.08 -40.91 -15.11
CA GLY A 39 7.01 -41.89 -15.04
C GLY A 39 6.56 -42.40 -16.42
N LEU A 40 6.46 -41.48 -17.40
CA LEU A 40 6.13 -41.87 -18.78
C LEU A 40 7.21 -42.72 -19.42
N VAL A 41 8.49 -42.39 -19.24
CA VAL A 41 9.62 -43.21 -19.73
C VAL A 41 9.62 -44.57 -19.07
N ALA A 42 9.39 -44.67 -17.76
CA ALA A 42 9.29 -45.94 -17.04
C ALA A 42 8.12 -46.81 -17.55
N LEU A 43 7.01 -46.20 -17.92
CA LEU A 43 5.88 -46.91 -18.52
C LEU A 43 6.22 -47.49 -19.89
N ILE A 44 6.88 -46.70 -20.75
CA ILE A 44 7.30 -47.15 -22.11
C ILE A 44 8.37 -48.26 -22.04
N SER A 45 9.27 -48.18 -21.06
CA SER A 45 10.34 -49.19 -20.86
C SER A 45 9.90 -50.44 -20.11
N HIS A 46 8.58 -50.64 -19.97
CA HIS A 46 7.98 -51.77 -19.25
C HIS A 46 8.53 -52.03 -17.84
N GLN A 47 8.92 -50.94 -17.17
CA GLN A 47 9.35 -50.99 -15.77
C GLN A 47 8.18 -51.37 -14.85
N ALA A 48 8.49 -51.82 -13.62
CA ALA A 48 7.47 -52.19 -12.65
C ALA A 48 6.41 -51.10 -12.48
N VAL A 49 5.14 -51.43 -12.69
CA VAL A 49 3.99 -50.51 -12.58
C VAL A 49 3.99 -49.75 -11.24
N GLY A 50 4.49 -50.39 -10.17
CA GLY A 50 4.64 -49.77 -8.86
C GLY A 50 5.55 -48.53 -8.86
N LEU A 51 6.64 -48.54 -9.63
CA LEU A 51 7.54 -47.37 -9.73
C LEU A 51 6.82 -46.17 -10.36
N VAL A 52 6.09 -46.43 -11.46
CA VAL A 52 5.29 -45.36 -12.14
C VAL A 52 4.29 -44.74 -11.17
N PHE A 53 3.59 -45.57 -10.42
CA PHE A 53 2.60 -45.09 -9.44
C PHE A 53 3.23 -44.23 -8.34
N VAL A 54 4.39 -44.66 -7.81
CA VAL A 54 5.13 -43.86 -6.79
C VAL A 54 5.59 -42.51 -7.35
N LEU A 55 6.13 -42.45 -8.56
CA LEU A 55 6.56 -41.20 -9.19
C LEU A 55 5.39 -40.24 -9.40
N LEU A 56 4.23 -40.73 -9.82
CA LEU A 56 3.03 -39.90 -9.98
C LEU A 56 2.49 -39.40 -8.64
N LEU A 57 2.52 -40.20 -7.58
CA LEU A 57 2.14 -39.77 -6.24
C LEU A 57 3.06 -38.66 -5.72
N ILE A 58 4.38 -38.77 -5.92
CA ILE A 58 5.35 -37.73 -5.55
C ILE A 58 5.04 -36.43 -6.33
N ALA A 59 4.83 -36.52 -7.64
CA ALA A 59 4.47 -35.36 -8.47
C ALA A 59 3.18 -34.67 -7.96
N ALA A 60 2.14 -35.45 -7.67
CA ALA A 60 0.88 -34.93 -7.14
C ALA A 60 1.05 -34.25 -5.76
N ALA A 61 1.86 -34.86 -4.87
CA ALA A 61 2.15 -34.27 -3.56
C ALA A 61 2.89 -32.94 -3.69
N ILE A 62 3.93 -32.87 -4.52
CA ILE A 62 4.69 -31.62 -4.78
C ILE A 62 3.75 -30.54 -5.35
N GLY A 63 2.94 -30.87 -6.34
CA GLY A 63 1.99 -29.93 -6.95
C GLY A 63 0.94 -29.44 -5.96
N GLY A 64 0.40 -30.34 -5.14
CA GLY A 64 -0.58 -30.01 -4.10
C GLY A 64 -0.03 -29.08 -3.03
N ILE A 65 1.17 -29.37 -2.51
CA ILE A 65 1.86 -28.52 -1.53
C ILE A 65 2.15 -27.13 -2.13
N ALA A 66 2.69 -27.07 -3.35
CA ALA A 66 2.99 -25.83 -4.04
C ALA A 66 1.73 -24.95 -4.22
N TRP A 67 0.63 -25.57 -4.61
CA TRP A 67 -0.65 -24.89 -4.75
C TRP A 67 -1.18 -24.34 -3.42
N MET A 68 -1.08 -25.11 -2.34
CA MET A 68 -1.45 -24.67 -1.00
C MET A 68 -0.59 -23.48 -0.54
N VAL A 69 0.74 -23.55 -0.75
CA VAL A 69 1.68 -22.46 -0.42
C VAL A 69 1.36 -21.21 -1.24
N TYR A 70 1.03 -21.35 -2.53
CA TYR A 70 0.65 -20.22 -3.37
C TYR A 70 -0.61 -19.52 -2.84
N ARG A 71 -1.63 -20.28 -2.42
CA ARG A 71 -2.90 -19.73 -1.92
C ARG A 71 -2.87 -19.23 -0.47
N SER A 72 -1.76 -19.43 0.24
CA SER A 72 -1.65 -19.12 1.67
C SER A 72 -1.29 -17.67 2.00
N ALA A 73 -1.11 -16.79 1.01
CA ALA A 73 -0.72 -15.41 1.23
C ALA A 73 -1.75 -14.46 0.60
N ASP A 74 -2.28 -13.59 1.43
CA ASP A 74 -3.21 -12.52 1.05
C ASP A 74 -2.76 -11.20 1.70
N PHE A 75 -2.69 -10.14 0.89
CA PHE A 75 -2.29 -8.80 1.33
C PHE A 75 -3.36 -7.80 0.91
N ALA A 76 -3.85 -6.99 1.83
CA ALA A 76 -4.84 -5.97 1.55
C ALA A 76 -4.58 -4.67 2.29
N VAL A 77 -4.91 -3.59 1.63
CA VAL A 77 -5.03 -2.25 2.20
C VAL A 77 -6.51 -1.92 2.29
N THR A 78 -6.94 -1.55 3.48
CA THR A 78 -8.29 -1.08 3.71
C THR A 78 -8.31 0.43 3.95
N THR A 79 -9.46 0.99 4.17
CA THR A 79 -9.61 2.43 4.48
C THR A 79 -8.97 2.84 5.81
N SER A 80 -8.71 1.89 6.74
CA SER A 80 -8.22 2.20 8.10
C SER A 80 -6.95 1.46 8.49
N ARG A 81 -6.68 0.29 7.89
CA ARG A 81 -5.56 -0.57 8.28
C ARG A 81 -4.94 -1.31 7.09
N LEU A 82 -3.72 -1.77 7.30
CA LEU A 82 -2.98 -2.66 6.43
C LEU A 82 -3.07 -4.07 7.01
N ILE A 83 -3.55 -5.04 6.22
CA ILE A 83 -3.70 -6.45 6.61
C ILE A 83 -2.80 -7.28 5.71
N LEU A 84 -1.78 -7.89 6.29
CA LEU A 84 -0.83 -8.74 5.59
C LEU A 84 -0.87 -10.13 6.23
N LYS A 85 -1.26 -11.13 5.45
CA LYS A 85 -1.32 -12.52 5.90
C LYS A 85 -0.44 -13.39 5.04
N GLN A 86 0.43 -14.17 5.67
CA GLN A 86 1.28 -15.13 5.01
C GLN A 86 1.43 -16.40 5.85
N GLY A 87 1.54 -17.53 5.19
CA GLY A 87 1.88 -18.83 5.77
C GLY A 87 0.78 -19.86 5.73
N LEU A 88 1.16 -21.10 5.49
CA LEU A 88 0.28 -22.28 5.43
C LEU A 88 0.12 -22.92 6.80
N ILE A 89 1.23 -23.29 7.43
CA ILE A 89 1.28 -23.99 8.73
C ILE A 89 1.45 -22.98 9.85
N SER A 90 2.48 -22.13 9.77
CA SER A 90 2.67 -20.99 10.67
C SER A 90 2.07 -19.75 10.05
N ARG A 91 0.88 -19.36 10.49
CA ARG A 91 0.19 -18.18 10.00
C ARG A 91 0.79 -16.95 10.67
N ARG A 92 1.40 -16.08 9.87
CA ARG A 92 1.79 -14.73 10.32
C ARG A 92 0.77 -13.77 9.76
N THR A 93 0.10 -13.06 10.63
CA THR A 93 -0.82 -11.98 10.27
C THR A 93 -0.30 -10.72 10.91
N LEU A 94 -0.02 -9.73 10.09
CA LEU A 94 0.31 -8.38 10.52
C LEU A 94 -0.88 -7.48 10.21
N GLU A 95 -1.43 -6.88 11.24
CA GLU A 95 -2.46 -5.86 11.14
C GLU A 95 -1.91 -4.57 11.72
N LEU A 96 -1.73 -3.57 10.87
CA LEU A 96 -1.25 -2.24 11.26
C LEU A 96 -2.27 -1.19 10.86
N GLN A 97 -2.63 -0.33 11.80
CA GLN A 97 -3.38 0.88 11.48
C GLN A 97 -2.53 1.76 10.57
N LEU A 98 -3.12 2.36 9.54
CA LEU A 98 -2.37 3.15 8.56
C LEU A 98 -1.64 4.35 9.17
N ASN A 99 -2.14 4.89 10.29
CA ASN A 99 -1.47 5.95 11.06
C ASN A 99 -0.24 5.49 11.84
N LYS A 100 -0.01 4.16 11.95
CA LYS A 100 1.16 3.56 12.60
C LYS A 100 2.16 2.98 11.61
N VAL A 101 1.91 3.08 10.32
CA VAL A 101 2.84 2.68 9.27
C VAL A 101 3.86 3.80 9.05
N GLU A 102 5.13 3.52 9.35
CA GLU A 102 6.23 4.48 9.17
C GLU A 102 6.89 4.37 7.80
N ALA A 103 7.12 3.14 7.36
CA ALA A 103 7.80 2.90 6.11
C ALA A 103 7.25 1.67 5.38
N VAL A 104 7.12 1.81 4.07
CA VAL A 104 6.84 0.69 3.16
C VAL A 104 7.92 0.67 2.09
N ASN A 105 8.86 -0.27 2.24
CA ASN A 105 9.96 -0.44 1.31
C ASN A 105 9.66 -1.60 0.36
N VAL A 106 10.09 -1.45 -0.88
CA VAL A 106 9.96 -2.48 -1.92
C VAL A 106 11.34 -2.77 -2.47
N ASP A 107 11.74 -4.03 -2.40
CA ASP A 107 12.97 -4.54 -2.98
C ASP A 107 12.64 -5.45 -4.17
N GLN A 108 13.09 -5.06 -5.37
CA GLN A 108 12.90 -5.84 -6.58
C GLN A 108 14.23 -6.08 -7.27
N SER A 109 14.53 -7.35 -7.56
CA SER A 109 15.63 -7.72 -8.48
C SER A 109 15.26 -7.38 -9.93
N LEU A 110 16.24 -7.42 -10.84
CA LEU A 110 15.98 -7.24 -12.28
C LEU A 110 14.93 -8.21 -12.81
N PHE A 111 15.05 -9.50 -12.44
CA PHE A 111 14.05 -10.52 -12.78
C PHE A 111 12.70 -10.25 -12.10
N GLY A 112 12.72 -9.76 -10.85
CA GLY A 112 11.51 -9.37 -10.12
C GLY A 112 10.73 -8.27 -10.82
N ARG A 113 11.44 -7.29 -11.42
CA ARG A 113 10.83 -6.20 -12.17
C ARG A 113 10.18 -6.69 -13.48
N ILE A 114 10.85 -7.59 -14.22
CA ILE A 114 10.32 -8.15 -15.48
C ILE A 114 9.11 -9.04 -15.19
N LEU A 115 9.18 -9.86 -14.15
CA LEU A 115 8.15 -10.85 -13.79
C LEU A 115 7.08 -10.31 -12.81
N GLY A 116 7.18 -9.04 -12.43
CA GLY A 116 6.19 -8.37 -11.59
C GLY A 116 6.15 -8.86 -10.13
N TYR A 117 7.27 -9.32 -9.57
CA TYR A 117 7.33 -9.72 -8.16
C TYR A 117 8.42 -8.99 -7.39
N GLY A 118 8.30 -8.95 -6.08
CA GLY A 118 9.31 -8.38 -5.19
C GLY A 118 9.06 -8.68 -3.73
N THR A 119 9.91 -8.15 -2.90
CA THR A 119 9.82 -8.24 -1.44
C THR A 119 9.28 -6.93 -0.88
N LEU A 120 8.24 -7.02 -0.06
CA LEU A 120 7.64 -5.89 0.63
C LEU A 120 8.12 -5.91 2.09
N GLN A 121 8.67 -4.80 2.56
CA GLN A 121 9.05 -4.61 3.95
C GLN A 121 8.17 -3.51 4.53
N VAL A 122 7.47 -3.83 5.62
CA VAL A 122 6.60 -2.89 6.31
C VAL A 122 7.17 -2.61 7.70
N GLY A 123 7.42 -1.35 7.98
CA GLY A 123 7.83 -0.85 9.29
C GLY A 123 6.68 -0.14 9.99
N GLY A 124 6.44 -0.51 11.24
CA GLY A 124 5.49 0.16 12.11
C GLY A 124 6.16 0.90 13.26
N THR A 125 5.41 1.80 13.90
CA THR A 125 5.85 2.50 15.11
C THR A 125 6.23 1.49 16.20
N GLY A 126 7.48 1.58 16.69
CA GLY A 126 8.01 0.63 17.66
C GLY A 126 9.12 -0.26 17.14
N GLY A 127 9.62 -0.02 15.92
CA GLY A 127 10.80 -0.71 15.37
C GLY A 127 10.53 -2.10 14.82
N THR A 128 9.28 -2.55 14.79
CA THR A 128 8.91 -3.82 14.14
C THR A 128 9.04 -3.70 12.64
N LYS A 129 9.87 -4.55 12.03
CA LYS A 129 10.00 -4.67 10.58
C LYS A 129 9.56 -6.07 10.17
N GLU A 130 8.53 -6.15 9.36
CA GLU A 130 8.06 -7.41 8.80
C GLU A 130 8.34 -7.47 7.30
N VAL A 131 8.83 -8.63 6.85
CA VAL A 131 9.26 -8.86 5.47
C VAL A 131 8.36 -9.90 4.81
N PHE A 132 7.78 -9.54 3.68
CA PHE A 132 6.91 -10.38 2.87
C PHE A 132 7.53 -10.59 1.49
N SER A 133 7.91 -11.83 1.20
CA SER A 133 8.61 -12.18 -0.05
C SER A 133 7.63 -12.59 -1.15
N ILE A 134 8.06 -12.35 -2.41
CA ILE A 134 7.35 -12.79 -3.63
C ILE A 134 5.92 -12.23 -3.71
N VAL A 135 5.77 -10.96 -3.34
CA VAL A 135 4.51 -10.21 -3.49
C VAL A 135 4.31 -9.86 -4.95
N ASN A 136 3.09 -9.99 -5.45
CA ASN A 136 2.74 -9.62 -6.82
C ASN A 136 2.56 -8.11 -6.92
N HIS A 137 3.16 -7.47 -7.94
CA HIS A 137 3.11 -6.02 -8.19
C HIS A 137 3.31 -5.17 -6.92
N PRO A 138 4.45 -5.29 -6.20
CA PRO A 138 4.63 -4.66 -4.90
C PRO A 138 4.67 -3.13 -5.00
N ASP A 139 5.12 -2.54 -6.13
CA ASP A 139 5.14 -1.08 -6.35
C ASP A 139 3.72 -0.50 -6.40
N ALA A 140 2.82 -1.16 -7.14
CA ALA A 140 1.42 -0.75 -7.20
C ALA A 140 0.75 -0.82 -5.81
N PHE A 141 1.07 -1.86 -5.06
CA PHE A 141 0.58 -2.03 -3.69
C PHE A 141 1.12 -0.95 -2.75
N ARG A 142 2.45 -0.65 -2.81
CA ARG A 142 3.06 0.45 -2.07
C ARG A 142 2.40 1.79 -2.38
N THR A 143 2.17 2.08 -3.66
CA THR A 143 1.50 3.31 -4.09
C THR A 143 0.10 3.42 -3.51
N ALA A 144 -0.67 2.33 -3.50
CA ALA A 144 -1.99 2.29 -2.91
C ALA A 144 -1.97 2.52 -1.39
N VAL A 145 -0.99 1.93 -0.67
CA VAL A 145 -0.77 2.18 0.77
C VAL A 145 -0.48 3.65 1.02
N GLN A 146 0.46 4.24 0.27
CA GLN A 146 0.84 5.65 0.45
C GLN A 146 -0.31 6.61 0.11
N ALA A 147 -1.07 6.33 -0.95
CA ALA A 147 -2.25 7.12 -1.30
C ALA A 147 -3.28 7.10 -0.17
N GLN A 148 -3.49 5.94 0.46
CA GLN A 148 -4.44 5.83 1.56
C GLN A 148 -3.92 6.51 2.84
N ILE A 149 -2.63 6.43 3.13
CA ILE A 149 -2.01 7.18 4.24
C ILE A 149 -2.19 8.68 4.01
N ASN A 150 -1.88 9.17 2.81
CA ASN A 150 -2.05 10.59 2.46
C ASN A 150 -3.52 11.03 2.58
N ALA A 151 -4.48 10.18 2.21
CA ALA A 151 -5.90 10.49 2.35
C ALA A 151 -6.34 10.66 3.81
N ILE A 152 -5.73 9.90 4.75
CA ILE A 152 -5.99 10.03 6.19
C ILE A 152 -5.37 11.32 6.75
N TYR A 153 -4.16 11.66 6.29
CA TYR A 153 -3.43 12.85 6.77
C TYR A 153 -3.71 14.11 5.95
N ALA A 154 -4.41 14.00 4.81
CA ALA A 154 -4.84 15.18 4.07
C ALA A 154 -5.72 16.03 5.01
N PRO A 155 -5.28 17.24 5.41
CA PRO A 155 -6.15 18.10 6.17
C PRO A 155 -7.40 18.34 5.32
N ALA A 156 -8.55 18.38 5.96
CA ALA A 156 -9.83 18.71 5.33
C ALA A 156 -9.80 20.05 4.54
N ALA A 157 -8.68 20.76 4.59
CA ALA A 157 -8.36 21.99 3.88
C ALA A 157 -8.16 21.84 2.35
N PHE A 158 -8.01 20.63 1.79
CA PHE A 158 -7.95 20.45 0.33
C PHE A 158 -9.25 19.97 -0.31
N GLN A 159 -10.27 19.68 0.45
CA GLN A 159 -11.62 19.91 -0.01
C GLN A 159 -11.84 21.44 0.12
N GLN A 160 -11.26 22.20 -0.79
CA GLN A 160 -11.88 23.47 -1.10
C GLN A 160 -13.28 23.11 -1.62
N PRO A 161 -14.35 23.34 -0.83
CA PRO A 161 -15.54 23.78 -1.47
C PRO A 161 -15.07 24.95 -2.31
N SER A 162 -15.47 25.05 -3.55
CA SER A 162 -15.52 26.33 -4.24
C SER A 162 -16.23 27.29 -3.27
N ILE A 163 -15.45 27.88 -2.39
CA ILE A 163 -15.87 29.03 -1.67
C ILE A 163 -15.90 30.07 -2.80
N ASP A 164 -17.09 30.28 -3.32
CA ASP A 164 -17.53 31.65 -3.50
C ASP A 164 -17.09 32.32 -2.21
N SER A 165 -15.89 32.85 -2.23
CA SER A 165 -15.39 33.67 -1.15
C SER A 165 -16.46 34.76 -0.99
N PRO A 166 -17.13 34.86 0.17
CA PRO A 166 -17.78 36.08 0.47
C PRO A 166 -16.64 37.09 0.30
N GLN A 167 -16.73 37.92 -0.74
CA GLN A 167 -15.83 39.03 -0.94
C GLN A 167 -15.78 39.74 0.38
N GLN A 168 -14.73 39.47 1.17
CA GLN A 168 -14.46 40.33 2.32
C GLN A 168 -14.46 41.74 1.74
N PRO A 169 -15.35 42.61 2.19
CA PRO A 169 -15.43 43.97 1.65
C PRO A 169 -13.99 44.49 1.66
N ALA A 170 -13.51 44.86 0.48
CA ALA A 170 -12.15 45.34 0.30
C ALA A 170 -11.86 46.30 1.43
N ARG A 171 -10.97 45.93 2.34
CA ARG A 171 -10.62 46.81 3.47
C ARG A 171 -10.06 48.05 2.85
N ALA A 172 -10.83 49.14 2.91
CA ALA A 172 -10.41 50.41 2.33
C ALA A 172 -9.04 50.75 2.89
N GLU A 173 -8.09 50.97 2.00
CA GLU A 173 -6.72 51.36 2.34
C GLU A 173 -6.53 52.83 1.99
N ARG A 174 -5.69 53.56 2.74
CA ARG A 174 -5.27 54.92 2.46
C ARG A 174 -3.78 55.09 2.69
N GLN A 175 -3.19 56.10 2.06
CA GLN A 175 -1.81 56.49 2.33
C GLN A 175 -1.70 57.34 3.60
N CYS A 176 -0.70 57.05 4.40
CA CYS A 176 -0.39 57.82 5.59
C CYS A 176 0.11 59.22 5.17
N PRO A 177 -0.47 60.31 5.66
CA PRO A 177 -0.06 61.70 5.28
C PRO A 177 1.34 62.07 5.77
N TYR A 178 1.96 61.29 6.66
CA TYR A 178 3.26 61.59 7.25
C TYR A 178 4.42 60.76 6.69
N CYS A 179 4.17 59.52 6.27
CA CYS A 179 5.21 58.63 5.74
C CYS A 179 4.85 58.01 4.38
N ALA A 180 3.69 58.35 3.81
CA ALA A 180 3.20 57.86 2.53
C ALA A 180 3.02 56.32 2.40
N GLU A 181 3.15 55.56 3.50
CA GLU A 181 2.90 54.13 3.52
C GLU A 181 1.40 53.79 3.53
N THR A 182 1.07 52.63 2.94
CA THR A 182 -0.33 52.18 2.87
C THR A 182 -0.79 51.62 4.23
N ILE A 183 -1.85 52.19 4.75
CA ILE A 183 -2.49 51.80 6.01
C ILE A 183 -4.00 51.58 5.82
N LEU A 184 -4.61 50.85 6.73
CA LEU A 184 -6.07 50.67 6.70
C LEU A 184 -6.75 52.02 6.86
N ALA A 185 -7.81 52.28 6.08
CA ALA A 185 -8.55 53.57 6.15
C ALA A 185 -9.10 53.87 7.55
N ALA A 186 -9.46 52.85 8.33
CA ALA A 186 -9.94 52.95 9.69
C ALA A 186 -8.84 53.08 10.75
N ALA A 187 -7.55 53.09 10.37
CA ALA A 187 -6.44 53.14 11.33
C ALA A 187 -6.38 54.52 11.99
N LYS A 188 -6.30 54.56 13.30
CA LYS A 188 -6.10 55.78 14.09
C LYS A 188 -4.64 56.16 14.28
N ILE A 189 -3.75 55.13 14.28
CA ILE A 189 -2.31 55.30 14.44
C ILE A 189 -1.62 54.57 13.28
N CYS A 190 -0.67 55.23 12.63
CA CYS A 190 0.15 54.60 11.59
C CYS A 190 1.12 53.61 12.20
N ARG A 191 1.12 52.34 11.74
CA ARG A 191 2.00 51.29 12.24
C ARG A 191 3.47 51.47 11.85
N PHE A 192 3.75 52.34 10.86
CA PHE A 192 5.12 52.58 10.38
C PHE A 192 5.79 53.79 11.04
N CYS A 193 5.07 54.93 11.13
CA CYS A 193 5.67 56.13 11.71
C CYS A 193 5.13 56.48 13.11
N ASN A 194 4.20 55.64 13.64
CA ASN A 194 3.61 55.74 14.97
C ASN A 194 2.89 57.06 15.30
N ARG A 195 2.53 57.82 14.25
CA ARG A 195 1.78 59.11 14.39
C ARG A 195 0.27 58.85 14.32
N ASP A 196 -0.45 59.69 15.03
CA ASP A 196 -1.91 59.74 14.97
C ASP A 196 -2.36 60.24 13.60
N VAL A 197 -3.19 59.48 12.90
CA VAL A 197 -3.74 59.76 11.57
C VAL A 197 -5.28 59.89 11.60
N SER A 198 -5.86 59.98 12.79
CA SER A 198 -7.30 60.11 12.98
C SER A 198 -7.85 61.42 12.47
N ALA A 199 -7.07 62.51 12.57
CA ALA A 199 -7.48 63.87 12.19
C ALA A 199 -7.28 64.18 10.68
N ALA A 200 -6.71 63.30 9.87
CA ALA A 200 -6.46 63.52 8.45
C ALA A 200 -7.52 62.84 7.53
N ALA A 201 -8.69 62.57 8.05
CA ALA A 201 -9.83 62.05 7.32
C ALA A 201 -10.84 63.16 7.05
N VAL A 202 -10.51 64.10 6.16
CA VAL A 202 -11.45 65.04 5.54
C VAL A 202 -11.36 64.87 4.04
#